data_46554e8123d680ac14528d60a290c7a8
#
_entry.id   46554e8123d680ac14528d60a290c7a8
#
_cell.length_a   1.000
_cell.length_b   1.000
_cell.length_c   1.000
_cell.angle_alpha   90.00
_cell.angle_beta   90.00
_cell.angle_gamma   90.00
#
_symmetry.space_group_name_H-M   'P 1'
#
loop_
_entity.id
_entity.type
_entity.pdbx_description
1 polymer ?
#
loop_
_entity_poly.entity_id
_entity_poly.type
_entity_poly.pdbx_seq_one_letter_code
_entity_poly.pdbx_strand_id
1 'polypeptide(L)'
;MQIQENISLKTYNTFGIDAKARWFAEFANVEQLNELLSLSIQHLSSNIQHFILGGGSNILFTSDINSLVLKNEVFGIEKIREDEDHVYIKTGAGENWHRFVLHCIENNWAGVENLSLIPGNVGASPMQNIGAYGVELKSVFQELEAFHLQEKTNYVFGLKDCEFDYRQSVFKERYTNQFVIMNVTFRLNKKPVFNTSYGAVEQELEKMGVKELSIAAISQAVINIRSSKLPDPAVIGNAGSFFKNPIVPRGIFEDLQKNHPGIIGFDNNEGNIKLAAAWLIEQCGWKGYRKGDAGCHANQALVLVNYGNASGAEIFELSEQILQSVKAKFGVVLEREVNIVSREA
;
A
#
# COMPACT_ATOMS: atom_id res chain seq x y z
N MET A 1 19.79 -20.78 9.39
CA MET A 1 19.50 -19.35 9.14
C MET A 1 20.25 -18.48 10.13
N GLN A 2 20.54 -17.21 9.79
CA GLN A 2 21.32 -16.31 10.67
C GLN A 2 20.52 -15.05 10.94
N ILE A 3 20.34 -14.72 12.22
CA ILE A 3 19.83 -13.41 12.64
C ILE A 3 21.03 -12.45 12.60
N GLN A 4 20.90 -11.38 11.83
CA GLN A 4 21.89 -10.31 11.69
C GLN A 4 21.56 -9.18 12.67
N GLU A 5 22.58 -8.43 13.09
CA GLU A 5 22.40 -7.31 14.03
C GLU A 5 22.73 -5.97 13.41
N ASN A 6 22.02 -4.92 13.86
CA ASN A 6 22.27 -3.52 13.48
C ASN A 6 22.24 -3.27 11.97
N ILE A 7 21.30 -3.89 11.26
CA ILE A 7 21.14 -3.76 9.81
C ILE A 7 20.43 -2.45 9.47
N SER A 8 21.01 -1.67 8.53
CA SER A 8 20.33 -0.50 7.95
C SER A 8 19.12 -0.93 7.12
N LEU A 9 17.98 -0.33 7.40
CA LEU A 9 16.74 -0.54 6.66
C LEU A 9 16.57 0.43 5.49
N LYS A 10 17.59 1.23 5.15
CA LYS A 10 17.53 2.25 4.10
C LYS A 10 17.10 1.69 2.75
N THR A 11 17.61 0.53 2.37
CA THR A 11 17.26 -0.16 1.10
C THR A 11 15.99 -1.00 1.20
N TYR A 12 15.43 -1.14 2.38
CA TYR A 12 14.23 -1.93 2.66
C TYR A 12 12.97 -1.08 2.84
N ASN A 13 13.03 0.23 2.62
CA ASN A 13 11.88 1.12 2.63
C ASN A 13 11.97 2.14 1.50
N THR A 14 10.84 2.47 0.91
CA THR A 14 10.77 3.35 -0.26
C THR A 14 10.97 4.84 0.05
N PHE A 15 10.88 5.25 1.32
CA PHE A 15 11.32 6.59 1.74
C PHE A 15 12.84 6.75 1.77
N GLY A 16 13.60 5.64 1.77
CA GLY A 16 15.05 5.67 1.91
C GLY A 16 15.51 6.15 3.30
N ILE A 17 14.69 5.96 4.33
CA ILE A 17 15.05 6.31 5.72
C ILE A 17 16.09 5.34 6.24
N ASP A 18 17.21 5.87 6.75
CA ASP A 18 18.29 5.10 7.34
C ASP A 18 18.02 4.82 8.82
N ALA A 19 16.98 4.03 9.09
CA ALA A 19 16.74 3.44 10.41
C ALA A 19 17.45 2.09 10.50
N LYS A 20 17.87 1.66 11.70
CA LYS A 20 18.51 0.38 11.93
C LYS A 20 17.53 -0.61 12.58
N ALA A 21 17.52 -1.82 12.08
CA ALA A 21 16.93 -2.95 12.77
C ALA A 21 17.97 -3.52 13.75
N ARG A 22 17.62 -3.63 15.02
CA ARG A 22 18.51 -4.27 15.99
C ARG A 22 18.78 -5.72 15.62
N TRP A 23 17.75 -6.43 15.19
CA TRP A 23 17.85 -7.78 14.66
C TRP A 23 17.08 -7.88 13.34
N PHE A 24 17.65 -8.60 12.38
CA PHE A 24 17.09 -8.75 11.04
C PHE A 24 17.31 -10.17 10.55
N ALA A 25 16.28 -10.74 9.94
CA ALA A 25 16.38 -12.01 9.21
C ALA A 25 15.39 -12.05 8.05
N GLU A 26 15.68 -12.92 7.07
CA GLU A 26 14.83 -13.16 5.91
C GLU A 26 14.27 -14.59 5.99
N PHE A 27 13.05 -14.81 5.50
CA PHE A 27 12.44 -16.12 5.39
C PHE A 27 11.73 -16.27 4.03
N ALA A 28 11.81 -17.48 3.47
CA ALA A 28 11.24 -17.82 2.17
C ALA A 28 10.13 -18.90 2.24
N ASN A 29 9.85 -19.43 3.41
CA ASN A 29 8.78 -20.41 3.65
C ASN A 29 8.38 -20.46 5.13
N VAL A 30 7.34 -21.24 5.45
CA VAL A 30 6.80 -21.38 6.81
C VAL A 30 7.82 -22.03 7.77
N GLU A 31 8.57 -23.01 7.30
CA GLU A 31 9.57 -23.72 8.09
C GLU A 31 10.65 -22.77 8.57
N GLN A 32 11.16 -21.92 7.68
CA GLN A 32 12.16 -20.90 7.99
C GLN A 32 11.61 -19.85 8.96
N LEU A 33 10.38 -19.39 8.74
CA LEU A 33 9.72 -18.46 9.67
C LEU A 33 9.62 -19.07 11.06
N ASN A 34 9.16 -20.30 11.19
CA ASN A 34 9.00 -20.98 12.46
C ASN A 34 10.35 -21.24 13.17
N GLU A 35 11.42 -21.55 12.43
CA GLU A 35 12.78 -21.65 12.96
C GLU A 35 13.25 -20.31 13.53
N LEU A 36 13.09 -19.19 12.78
CA LEU A 36 13.46 -17.84 13.23
C LEU A 36 12.70 -17.40 14.49
N LEU A 37 11.40 -17.68 14.56
CA LEU A 37 10.60 -17.42 15.74
C LEU A 37 11.08 -18.23 16.96
N SER A 38 11.53 -19.46 16.75
CA SER A 38 12.07 -20.30 17.81
C SER A 38 13.45 -19.84 18.28
N LEU A 39 14.33 -19.47 17.35
CA LEU A 39 15.64 -18.90 17.64
C LEU A 39 15.53 -17.55 18.37
N SER A 40 14.57 -16.71 18.03
CA SER A 40 14.36 -15.41 18.67
C SER A 40 14.03 -15.57 20.15
N ILE A 41 13.19 -16.54 20.51
CA ILE A 41 12.83 -16.84 21.90
C ILE A 41 14.04 -17.38 22.68
N GLN A 42 14.86 -18.22 22.08
CA GLN A 42 15.99 -18.87 22.73
C GLN A 42 17.19 -17.92 22.96
N HIS A 43 17.46 -17.05 21.98
CA HIS A 43 18.71 -16.28 21.96
C HIS A 43 18.54 -14.78 22.21
N LEU A 44 17.35 -14.22 21.97
CA LEU A 44 17.14 -12.78 22.14
C LEU A 44 16.31 -12.46 23.39
N SER A 45 15.06 -12.82 23.43
CA SER A 45 14.14 -12.67 24.57
C SER A 45 12.83 -13.37 24.28
N SER A 46 12.17 -13.92 25.30
CA SER A 46 10.81 -14.48 25.18
C SER A 46 9.76 -13.42 24.80
N ASN A 47 10.05 -12.14 25.04
CA ASN A 47 9.12 -11.02 24.79
C ASN A 47 9.53 -10.14 23.61
N ILE A 48 10.44 -10.63 22.74
CA ILE A 48 10.83 -9.84 21.58
C ILE A 48 9.66 -9.70 20.62
N GLN A 49 9.41 -8.46 20.21
CA GLN A 49 8.40 -8.20 19.17
C GLN A 49 8.96 -8.54 17.79
N HIS A 50 8.07 -8.97 16.91
CA HIS A 50 8.40 -9.29 15.53
C HIS A 50 7.76 -8.25 14.61
N PHE A 51 8.54 -7.65 13.73
CA PHE A 51 8.05 -6.74 12.70
C PHE A 51 8.18 -7.41 11.33
N ILE A 52 7.04 -7.69 10.69
CA ILE A 52 7.02 -8.32 9.37
C ILE A 52 7.20 -7.26 8.30
N LEU A 53 8.26 -7.38 7.52
CA LEU A 53 8.61 -6.45 6.47
C LEU A 53 8.36 -7.06 5.09
N GLY A 54 7.48 -6.43 4.31
CA GLY A 54 7.29 -6.72 2.89
C GLY A 54 8.17 -5.82 2.01
N GLY A 55 7.58 -5.16 1.01
CA GLY A 55 8.30 -4.23 0.12
C GLY A 55 8.66 -2.88 0.73
N GLY A 56 8.28 -2.59 1.98
CA GLY A 56 8.58 -1.32 2.65
C GLY A 56 7.99 -0.08 1.99
N SER A 57 6.96 -0.23 1.16
CA SER A 57 6.42 0.84 0.32
C SER A 57 5.30 1.66 0.97
N ASN A 58 4.82 1.26 2.15
CA ASN A 58 3.78 1.97 2.89
C ASN A 58 4.12 2.09 4.39
N ILE A 59 5.40 2.36 4.68
CA ILE A 59 5.90 2.53 6.06
C ILE A 59 6.80 3.75 6.15
N LEU A 60 6.80 4.39 7.32
CA LEU A 60 7.74 5.43 7.70
C LEU A 60 8.39 5.03 9.03
N PHE A 61 9.68 4.70 9.00
CA PHE A 61 10.48 4.50 10.21
C PHE A 61 10.81 5.85 10.84
N THR A 62 10.35 6.11 12.06
CA THR A 62 10.64 7.37 12.77
C THR A 62 11.84 7.27 13.71
N SER A 63 12.33 6.07 13.96
CA SER A 63 13.51 5.77 14.78
C SER A 63 14.09 4.40 14.42
N ASP A 64 15.20 4.01 15.02
CA ASP A 64 15.71 2.63 15.00
C ASP A 64 14.70 1.67 15.62
N ILE A 65 14.67 0.43 15.15
CA ILE A 65 13.70 -0.62 15.52
C ILE A 65 14.34 -1.61 16.47
N ASN A 66 13.75 -1.76 17.66
CA ASN A 66 14.26 -2.66 18.71
C ASN A 66 13.58 -4.05 18.70
N SER A 67 12.94 -4.43 17.60
CA SER A 67 12.32 -5.73 17.36
C SER A 67 13.14 -6.58 16.40
N LEU A 68 12.77 -7.85 16.25
CA LEU A 68 13.28 -8.68 15.16
C LEU A 68 12.49 -8.35 13.89
N VAL A 69 13.15 -7.73 12.91
CA VAL A 69 12.60 -7.48 11.60
C VAL A 69 12.72 -8.76 10.77
N LEU A 70 11.57 -9.29 10.36
CA LEU A 70 11.44 -10.49 9.53
C LEU A 70 11.02 -10.10 8.12
N LYS A 71 11.96 -10.13 7.18
CA LYS A 71 11.71 -9.83 5.78
C LYS A 71 11.08 -11.02 5.07
N ASN A 72 9.90 -10.80 4.51
CA ASN A 72 9.17 -11.83 3.77
C ASN A 72 9.69 -11.93 2.33
N GLU A 73 10.33 -13.06 2.02
CA GLU A 73 10.90 -13.42 0.71
C GLU A 73 10.23 -14.71 0.18
N VAL A 74 8.95 -14.92 0.48
CA VAL A 74 8.18 -16.03 -0.10
C VAL A 74 7.83 -15.70 -1.53
N PHE A 75 8.57 -16.24 -2.48
CA PHE A 75 8.39 -16.05 -3.91
C PHE A 75 7.63 -17.20 -4.58
N GLY A 76 7.21 -16.98 -5.80
CA GLY A 76 6.58 -17.92 -6.70
C GLY A 76 5.23 -17.43 -7.21
N ILE A 77 4.98 -17.66 -8.49
CA ILE A 77 3.70 -17.39 -9.18
C ILE A 77 3.28 -18.70 -9.84
N GLU A 78 2.17 -19.27 -9.39
CA GLU A 78 1.72 -20.58 -9.83
C GLU A 78 0.25 -20.53 -10.27
N LYS A 79 -0.04 -21.05 -11.47
CA LYS A 79 -1.41 -21.34 -11.88
C LYS A 79 -1.86 -22.65 -11.24
N ILE A 80 -2.66 -22.58 -10.18
CA ILE A 80 -3.10 -23.76 -9.41
C ILE A 80 -4.34 -24.44 -10.00
N ARG A 81 -5.19 -23.67 -10.71
CA ARG A 81 -6.38 -24.23 -11.37
C ARG A 81 -6.92 -23.23 -12.39
N GLU A 82 -7.85 -23.70 -13.25
CA GLU A 82 -8.70 -22.86 -14.10
C GLU A 82 -10.08 -23.51 -14.29
N ASP A 83 -11.05 -22.66 -14.63
CA ASP A 83 -12.38 -23.07 -15.09
C ASP A 83 -12.68 -22.44 -16.46
N GLU A 84 -13.94 -22.42 -16.90
CA GLU A 84 -14.34 -21.88 -18.21
C GLU A 84 -14.00 -20.38 -18.33
N ASP A 85 -14.25 -19.59 -17.29
CA ASP A 85 -14.17 -18.12 -17.31
C ASP A 85 -12.96 -17.57 -16.57
N HIS A 86 -12.36 -18.32 -15.64
CA HIS A 86 -11.32 -17.83 -14.73
C HIS A 86 -10.07 -18.70 -14.70
N VAL A 87 -8.98 -18.06 -14.31
CA VAL A 87 -7.73 -18.70 -13.90
C VAL A 87 -7.43 -18.33 -12.45
N TYR A 88 -6.91 -19.28 -11.67
CA TYR A 88 -6.56 -19.08 -10.25
C TYR A 88 -5.06 -19.13 -10.09
N ILE A 89 -4.50 -18.00 -9.65
CA ILE A 89 -3.06 -17.78 -9.54
C ILE A 89 -2.68 -17.61 -8.07
N LYS A 90 -1.94 -18.58 -7.54
CA LYS A 90 -1.33 -18.50 -6.21
C LYS A 90 0.02 -17.80 -6.32
N THR A 91 0.20 -16.75 -5.53
CA THR A 91 1.39 -15.89 -5.60
C THR A 91 1.98 -15.71 -4.21
N GLY A 92 3.28 -15.93 -4.09
CA GLY A 92 4.03 -15.73 -2.85
C GLY A 92 3.99 -14.28 -2.37
N ALA A 93 3.89 -14.09 -1.06
CA ALA A 93 3.73 -12.77 -0.45
C ALA A 93 4.93 -11.84 -0.66
N GLY A 94 6.12 -12.37 -0.91
CA GLY A 94 7.34 -11.64 -1.24
C GLY A 94 7.40 -11.11 -2.67
N GLU A 95 6.57 -11.62 -3.59
CA GLU A 95 6.56 -11.17 -4.98
C GLU A 95 6.24 -9.69 -5.11
N ASN A 96 6.96 -9.00 -6.02
CA ASN A 96 6.67 -7.58 -6.30
C ASN A 96 5.31 -7.47 -7.00
N TRP A 97 4.43 -6.62 -6.48
CA TRP A 97 3.08 -6.44 -6.99
C TRP A 97 3.03 -6.06 -8.47
N HIS A 98 3.82 -5.08 -8.91
CA HIS A 98 3.77 -4.65 -10.31
C HIS A 98 4.31 -5.71 -11.26
N ARG A 99 5.34 -6.46 -10.87
CA ARG A 99 5.83 -7.60 -11.67
C ARG A 99 4.77 -8.70 -11.78
N PHE A 100 4.03 -8.96 -10.71
CA PHE A 100 2.87 -9.87 -10.76
C PHE A 100 1.80 -9.36 -11.74
N VAL A 101 1.46 -8.06 -11.73
CA VAL A 101 0.51 -7.48 -12.69
C VAL A 101 1.00 -7.66 -14.14
N LEU A 102 2.27 -7.36 -14.42
CA LEU A 102 2.84 -7.55 -15.77
C LEU A 102 2.81 -9.02 -16.19
N HIS A 103 3.13 -9.95 -15.28
CA HIS A 103 3.02 -11.37 -15.53
C HIS A 103 1.59 -11.79 -15.90
N CYS A 104 0.57 -11.25 -15.23
CA CYS A 104 -0.83 -11.50 -15.58
C CYS A 104 -1.16 -10.98 -16.98
N ILE A 105 -0.69 -9.78 -17.34
CA ILE A 105 -0.91 -9.18 -18.66
C ILE A 105 -0.25 -10.03 -19.78
N GLU A 106 0.98 -10.47 -19.59
CA GLU A 106 1.71 -11.33 -20.53
C GLU A 106 1.00 -12.66 -20.80
N ASN A 107 0.26 -13.16 -19.80
CA ASN A 107 -0.54 -14.39 -19.92
C ASN A 107 -2.02 -14.14 -20.31
N ASN A 108 -2.42 -12.91 -20.61
CA ASN A 108 -3.80 -12.51 -20.90
C ASN A 108 -4.79 -12.82 -19.76
N TRP A 109 -4.37 -12.70 -18.51
CA TRP A 109 -5.21 -12.84 -17.33
C TRP A 109 -5.64 -11.45 -16.84
N ALA A 110 -6.95 -11.17 -16.96
CA ALA A 110 -7.51 -9.84 -16.73
C ALA A 110 -8.01 -9.65 -15.28
N GLY A 111 -8.03 -8.39 -14.82
CA GLY A 111 -8.63 -7.96 -13.58
C GLY A 111 -7.70 -7.15 -12.67
N VAL A 112 -6.37 -7.16 -12.93
CA VAL A 112 -5.37 -6.43 -12.14
C VAL A 112 -4.71 -5.27 -12.91
N GLU A 113 -5.03 -5.08 -14.18
CA GLU A 113 -4.41 -4.09 -15.06
C GLU A 113 -4.53 -2.64 -14.55
N ASN A 114 -5.67 -2.28 -13.93
CA ASN A 114 -5.88 -0.97 -13.29
C ASN A 114 -5.01 -0.77 -12.03
N LEU A 115 -4.48 -1.83 -11.46
CA LEU A 115 -3.62 -1.81 -10.27
C LEU A 115 -2.13 -1.80 -10.63
N SER A 116 -1.80 -1.49 -11.89
CA SER A 116 -0.43 -1.37 -12.39
C SER A 116 0.35 -0.30 -11.63
N LEU A 117 1.67 -0.52 -11.49
CA LEU A 117 2.63 0.39 -10.88
C LEU A 117 2.32 0.76 -9.41
N ILE A 118 1.49 -0.03 -8.69
CA ILE A 118 1.39 0.11 -7.24
C ILE A 118 2.67 -0.49 -6.64
N PRO A 119 3.41 0.27 -5.81
CA PRO A 119 4.64 -0.23 -5.20
C PRO A 119 4.33 -1.21 -4.06
N GLY A 120 5.29 -2.08 -3.76
CA GLY A 120 5.19 -3.05 -2.67
C GLY A 120 5.07 -4.49 -3.15
N ASN A 121 4.80 -5.39 -2.21
CA ASN A 121 4.73 -6.82 -2.44
C ASN A 121 3.30 -7.34 -2.38
N VAL A 122 3.07 -8.49 -2.99
CA VAL A 122 1.77 -9.17 -3.06
C VAL A 122 1.16 -9.39 -1.68
N GLY A 123 1.95 -9.82 -0.67
CA GLY A 123 1.45 -10.04 0.68
C GLY A 123 0.95 -8.80 1.41
N ALA A 124 1.38 -7.60 0.97
CA ALA A 124 0.86 -6.34 1.51
C ALA A 124 -0.48 -5.91 0.85
N SER A 125 -0.82 -6.49 -0.29
CA SER A 125 -2.01 -6.09 -1.04
C SER A 125 -3.34 -6.32 -0.28
N PRO A 126 -3.54 -7.42 0.50
CA PRO A 126 -4.76 -7.62 1.28
C PRO A 126 -4.80 -6.78 2.56
N MET A 127 -3.65 -6.34 3.09
CA MET A 127 -3.60 -5.59 4.35
C MET A 127 -4.54 -4.39 4.36
N GLN A 128 -4.64 -3.69 3.25
CA GLN A 128 -5.47 -2.49 3.11
C GLN A 128 -6.30 -2.50 1.82
N ASN A 129 -6.65 -3.71 1.31
CA ASN A 129 -7.48 -3.83 0.11
C ASN A 129 -7.01 -2.82 -0.96
N ILE A 130 -5.77 -2.96 -1.44
CA ILE A 130 -5.19 -1.98 -2.38
C ILE A 130 -6.15 -1.70 -3.53
N GLY A 131 -6.21 -0.44 -3.96
CA GLY A 131 -7.13 -0.05 -5.03
C GLY A 131 -6.66 1.21 -5.75
N ALA A 132 -6.91 1.24 -7.05
CA ALA A 132 -6.63 2.38 -7.91
C ALA A 132 -7.53 2.34 -9.14
N TYR A 133 -7.84 3.52 -9.69
CA TYR A 133 -8.54 3.67 -10.97
C TYR A 133 -9.83 2.83 -11.10
N GLY A 134 -10.65 2.84 -10.04
CA GLY A 134 -11.95 2.19 -10.00
C GLY A 134 -11.92 0.68 -9.72
N VAL A 135 -10.76 0.10 -9.46
CA VAL A 135 -10.62 -1.33 -9.12
C VAL A 135 -9.99 -1.48 -7.72
N GLU A 136 -10.48 -2.42 -6.93
CA GLU A 136 -9.92 -2.82 -5.64
C GLU A 136 -9.54 -4.30 -5.66
N LEU A 137 -8.57 -4.70 -4.84
CA LEU A 137 -8.10 -6.08 -4.73
C LEU A 137 -9.22 -7.08 -4.51
N LYS A 138 -10.21 -6.74 -3.67
CA LYS A 138 -11.35 -7.63 -3.35
C LYS A 138 -12.09 -8.14 -4.57
N SER A 139 -12.04 -7.44 -5.71
CA SER A 139 -12.71 -7.85 -6.96
C SER A 139 -12.08 -9.06 -7.64
N VAL A 140 -10.80 -9.30 -7.39
CA VAL A 140 -10.01 -10.42 -7.94
C VAL A 140 -9.46 -11.35 -6.86
N PHE A 141 -9.70 -11.06 -5.59
CA PHE A 141 -9.24 -11.86 -4.47
C PHE A 141 -10.04 -13.16 -4.35
N GLN A 142 -9.36 -14.28 -4.20
CA GLN A 142 -9.97 -15.57 -3.93
C GLN A 142 -9.80 -15.96 -2.47
N GLU A 143 -8.56 -16.06 -2.01
CA GLU A 143 -8.17 -16.43 -0.65
C GLU A 143 -6.71 -16.05 -0.39
N LEU A 144 -6.29 -16.12 0.85
CA LEU A 144 -4.89 -16.04 1.24
C LEU A 144 -4.55 -17.09 2.29
N GLU A 145 -3.29 -17.50 2.32
CA GLU A 145 -2.72 -18.32 3.38
C GLU A 145 -1.88 -17.45 4.30
N ALA A 146 -2.14 -17.53 5.60
CA ALA A 146 -1.41 -16.78 6.61
C ALA A 146 -0.99 -17.67 7.77
N PHE A 147 0.20 -17.42 8.31
CA PHE A 147 0.75 -18.11 9.47
C PHE A 147 0.47 -17.30 10.74
N HIS A 148 -0.16 -17.93 11.73
CA HIS A 148 -0.44 -17.31 13.03
C HIS A 148 0.80 -17.38 13.93
N LEU A 149 1.31 -16.22 14.35
CA LEU A 149 2.60 -16.10 15.05
C LEU A 149 2.65 -16.82 16.40
N GLN A 150 1.56 -16.78 17.16
CA GLN A 150 1.51 -17.40 18.50
C GLN A 150 1.17 -18.88 18.43
N GLU A 151 0.13 -19.25 17.66
CA GLU A 151 -0.34 -20.63 17.55
C GLU A 151 0.56 -21.50 16.65
N LYS A 152 1.44 -20.86 15.85
CA LYS A 152 2.35 -21.51 14.91
C LYS A 152 1.65 -22.45 13.91
N THR A 153 0.47 -22.03 13.46
CA THR A 153 -0.38 -22.76 12.52
C THR A 153 -0.74 -21.91 11.31
N ASN A 154 -1.01 -22.57 10.18
CA ASN A 154 -1.47 -21.92 8.98
C ASN A 154 -3.00 -21.80 8.98
N TYR A 155 -3.48 -20.66 8.51
CA TYR A 155 -4.88 -20.34 8.30
C TYR A 155 -5.12 -19.95 6.85
N VAL A 156 -6.31 -20.26 6.35
CA VAL A 156 -6.80 -19.79 5.05
C VAL A 156 -7.93 -18.80 5.30
N PHE A 157 -7.84 -17.63 4.70
CA PHE A 157 -8.85 -16.57 4.78
C PHE A 157 -9.47 -16.38 3.41
N GLY A 158 -10.76 -16.64 3.29
CA GLY A 158 -11.55 -16.31 2.11
C GLY A 158 -11.96 -14.83 2.08
N LEU A 159 -12.65 -14.44 1.01
CA LEU A 159 -13.08 -13.04 0.81
C LEU A 159 -13.89 -12.47 2.00
N LYS A 160 -14.78 -13.28 2.57
CA LYS A 160 -15.62 -12.85 3.71
C LYS A 160 -14.83 -12.70 5.01
N ASP A 161 -13.82 -13.53 5.19
CA ASP A 161 -13.00 -13.53 6.40
C ASP A 161 -12.07 -12.33 6.48
N CYS A 162 -11.72 -11.75 5.32
CA CYS A 162 -10.85 -10.59 5.23
C CYS A 162 -11.56 -9.26 5.56
N GLU A 163 -12.89 -9.21 5.56
CA GLU A 163 -13.70 -8.01 5.89
C GLU A 163 -13.20 -6.76 5.15
N PHE A 164 -12.96 -6.88 3.84
CA PHE A 164 -12.40 -5.79 3.05
C PHE A 164 -13.33 -4.58 2.95
N ASP A 165 -12.77 -3.42 3.28
CA ASP A 165 -13.39 -2.12 3.09
C ASP A 165 -12.38 -1.12 2.49
N TYR A 166 -12.77 0.15 2.34
CA TYR A 166 -11.90 1.20 1.80
C TYR A 166 -10.62 1.37 2.62
N ARG A 167 -9.50 0.91 2.06
CA ARG A 167 -8.18 0.90 2.73
C ARG A 167 -8.15 0.13 4.05
N GLN A 168 -8.96 -0.93 4.15
CA GLN A 168 -9.18 -1.66 5.40
C GLN A 168 -9.27 -3.17 5.17
N SER A 169 -8.87 -3.94 6.20
CA SER A 169 -9.08 -5.38 6.32
C SER A 169 -8.96 -5.82 7.76
N VAL A 170 -9.33 -7.05 8.08
CA VAL A 170 -9.16 -7.62 9.42
C VAL A 170 -7.71 -7.61 9.90
N PHE A 171 -6.74 -7.68 8.99
CA PHE A 171 -5.30 -7.68 9.32
C PHE A 171 -4.80 -6.31 9.79
N LYS A 172 -5.52 -5.25 9.46
CA LYS A 172 -5.21 -3.89 9.91
C LYS A 172 -5.93 -3.51 11.20
N GLU A 173 -6.90 -4.30 11.63
CA GLU A 173 -7.71 -4.09 12.82
C GLU A 173 -7.59 -5.25 13.82
N ARG A 174 -8.56 -6.17 13.78
CA ARG A 174 -8.71 -7.26 14.75
C ARG A 174 -7.51 -8.19 14.84
N TYR A 175 -6.82 -8.42 13.71
CA TYR A 175 -5.67 -9.32 13.62
C TYR A 175 -4.35 -8.59 13.43
N THR A 176 -4.26 -7.32 13.84
CA THR A 176 -3.01 -6.55 13.79
C THR A 176 -1.88 -7.30 14.48
N ASN A 177 -0.75 -7.47 13.78
CA ASN A 177 0.46 -8.14 14.26
C ASN A 177 0.29 -9.62 14.69
N GLN A 178 -0.80 -10.29 14.31
CA GLN A 178 -1.02 -11.70 14.66
C GLN A 178 -0.65 -12.68 13.55
N PHE A 179 -0.72 -12.26 12.30
CA PHE A 179 -0.53 -13.11 11.14
C PHE A 179 0.58 -12.61 10.20
N VAL A 180 1.23 -13.57 9.58
CA VAL A 180 2.14 -13.34 8.45
C VAL A 180 1.50 -13.92 7.19
N ILE A 181 1.16 -13.09 6.23
CA ILE A 181 0.62 -13.53 4.95
C ILE A 181 1.74 -14.24 4.17
N MET A 182 1.51 -15.47 3.77
CA MET A 182 2.46 -16.31 3.06
C MET A 182 2.19 -16.33 1.56
N ASN A 183 0.92 -16.45 1.16
CA ASN A 183 0.50 -16.48 -0.23
C ASN A 183 -0.85 -15.79 -0.39
N VAL A 184 -1.08 -15.27 -1.59
CA VAL A 184 -2.40 -14.75 -2.01
C VAL A 184 -2.81 -15.45 -3.31
N THR A 185 -4.02 -15.96 -3.36
CA THR A 185 -4.62 -16.56 -4.56
C THR A 185 -5.57 -15.55 -5.19
N PHE A 186 -5.37 -15.29 -6.46
CA PHE A 186 -6.18 -14.39 -7.27
C PHE A 186 -7.06 -15.20 -8.23
N ARG A 187 -8.32 -14.79 -8.40
CA ARG A 187 -9.24 -15.26 -9.42
C ARG A 187 -9.32 -14.24 -10.54
N LEU A 188 -8.64 -14.50 -11.64
CA LEU A 188 -8.49 -13.61 -12.78
C LEU A 188 -9.35 -14.07 -13.96
N ASN A 189 -9.87 -13.13 -14.75
CA ASN A 189 -10.74 -13.42 -15.87
C ASN A 189 -9.94 -13.84 -17.10
N LYS A 190 -10.38 -14.90 -17.80
CA LYS A 190 -9.89 -15.28 -19.13
C LYS A 190 -10.42 -14.34 -20.22
N LYS A 191 -11.63 -13.82 -20.04
CA LYS A 191 -12.25 -12.81 -20.91
C LYS A 191 -12.22 -11.47 -20.18
N PRO A 192 -11.51 -10.44 -20.67
CA PRO A 192 -11.42 -9.15 -20.02
C PRO A 192 -12.77 -8.46 -19.85
N VAL A 193 -13.01 -7.90 -18.66
CA VAL A 193 -14.06 -6.92 -18.39
C VAL A 193 -13.36 -5.60 -18.05
N PHE A 194 -13.30 -4.71 -19.03
CA PHE A 194 -12.51 -3.48 -18.93
C PHE A 194 -13.18 -2.45 -18.01
N ASN A 195 -12.44 -1.91 -17.05
CA ASN A 195 -12.86 -0.78 -16.23
C ASN A 195 -12.11 0.47 -16.69
N THR A 196 -12.76 1.32 -17.47
CA THR A 196 -12.26 2.61 -17.94
C THR A 196 -13.03 3.80 -17.38
N SER A 197 -14.05 3.55 -16.54
CA SER A 197 -14.97 4.57 -16.00
C SER A 197 -14.29 5.65 -15.14
N TYR A 198 -13.06 5.43 -14.71
CA TYR A 198 -12.25 6.47 -14.07
C TYR A 198 -11.73 7.43 -15.16
N GLY A 199 -12.30 8.63 -15.28
CA GLY A 199 -12.13 9.53 -16.42
C GLY A 199 -10.67 9.83 -16.83
N ALA A 200 -9.71 9.74 -15.92
CA ALA A 200 -8.30 9.88 -16.28
C ALA A 200 -7.76 8.72 -17.13
N VAL A 201 -8.30 7.50 -16.96
CA VAL A 201 -7.90 6.33 -17.78
C VAL A 201 -8.43 6.48 -19.20
N GLU A 202 -9.69 6.86 -19.35
CA GLU A 202 -10.31 7.11 -20.66
C GLU A 202 -9.56 8.19 -21.45
N GLN A 203 -9.27 9.34 -20.81
CA GLN A 203 -8.51 10.44 -21.42
C GLN A 203 -7.09 10.01 -21.84
N GLU A 204 -6.40 9.20 -21.05
CA GLU A 204 -5.06 8.75 -21.40
C GLU A 204 -5.11 7.71 -22.53
N LEU A 205 -6.11 6.81 -22.59
CA LEU A 205 -6.32 5.88 -23.70
C LEU A 205 -6.58 6.63 -25.02
N GLU A 206 -7.40 7.69 -25.00
CA GLU A 206 -7.63 8.56 -26.15
C GLU A 206 -6.33 9.24 -26.61
N LYS A 207 -5.56 9.80 -25.68
CA LYS A 207 -4.27 10.44 -25.95
C LYS A 207 -3.24 9.46 -26.54
N MET A 208 -3.27 8.20 -26.11
CA MET A 208 -2.45 7.11 -26.67
C MET A 208 -2.92 6.66 -28.06
N GLY A 209 -4.10 7.09 -28.51
CA GLY A 209 -4.68 6.68 -29.80
C GLY A 209 -5.13 5.22 -29.84
N VAL A 210 -5.51 4.65 -28.67
CA VAL A 210 -5.95 3.26 -28.56
C VAL A 210 -7.28 3.07 -29.30
N LYS A 211 -7.30 2.21 -30.32
CA LYS A 211 -8.51 1.88 -31.10
C LYS A 211 -9.25 0.67 -30.56
N GLU A 212 -8.51 -0.31 -30.07
CA GLU A 212 -9.06 -1.54 -29.47
C GLU A 212 -8.55 -1.65 -28.03
N LEU A 213 -9.49 -1.80 -27.10
CA LEU A 213 -9.15 -1.97 -25.69
C LEU A 213 -8.48 -3.33 -25.46
N SER A 214 -7.45 -3.32 -24.63
CA SER A 214 -6.79 -4.51 -24.11
C SER A 214 -6.30 -4.28 -22.68
N ILE A 215 -6.06 -5.33 -21.93
CA ILE A 215 -5.50 -5.22 -20.59
C ILE A 215 -4.12 -4.55 -20.63
N ALA A 216 -3.33 -4.79 -21.68
CA ALA A 216 -2.04 -4.14 -21.88
C ALA A 216 -2.19 -2.62 -22.11
N ALA A 217 -3.17 -2.19 -22.91
CA ALA A 217 -3.43 -0.77 -23.15
C ALA A 217 -3.88 -0.04 -21.88
N ILE A 218 -4.76 -0.66 -21.08
CA ILE A 218 -5.22 -0.10 -19.80
C ILE A 218 -4.06 -0.01 -18.81
N SER A 219 -3.28 -1.08 -18.69
CA SER A 219 -2.07 -1.07 -17.83
C SER A 219 -1.12 0.06 -18.22
N GLN A 220 -0.85 0.24 -19.52
CA GLN A 220 0.04 1.30 -19.99
C GLN A 220 -0.56 2.69 -19.71
N ALA A 221 -1.85 2.89 -19.90
CA ALA A 221 -2.51 4.15 -19.55
C ALA A 221 -2.38 4.45 -18.04
N VAL A 222 -2.61 3.45 -17.19
CA VAL A 222 -2.42 3.59 -15.74
C VAL A 222 -0.97 3.92 -15.38
N ILE A 223 0.00 3.24 -15.99
CA ILE A 223 1.44 3.51 -15.80
C ILE A 223 1.75 4.97 -16.18
N ASN A 224 1.30 5.44 -17.34
CA ASN A 224 1.51 6.82 -17.78
C ASN A 224 0.94 7.84 -16.80
N ILE A 225 -0.32 7.64 -16.37
CA ILE A 225 -0.99 8.54 -15.42
C ILE A 225 -0.23 8.57 -14.08
N ARG A 226 0.17 7.40 -13.55
CA ARG A 226 0.89 7.32 -12.29
C ARG A 226 2.26 7.97 -12.38
N SER A 227 3.03 7.66 -13.41
CA SER A 227 4.36 8.24 -13.63
C SER A 227 4.34 9.75 -13.82
N SER A 228 3.26 10.32 -14.38
CA SER A 228 3.11 11.78 -14.51
C SER A 228 2.75 12.49 -13.19
N LYS A 229 2.11 11.79 -12.26
CA LYS A 229 1.59 12.38 -11.01
C LYS A 229 2.41 12.04 -9.77
N LEU A 230 2.97 10.84 -9.71
CA LEU A 230 3.66 10.34 -8.52
C LEU A 230 5.16 10.29 -8.77
N PRO A 231 5.99 10.72 -7.81
CA PRO A 231 7.44 10.55 -7.92
C PRO A 231 7.81 9.07 -7.82
N ASP A 232 8.79 8.67 -8.63
CA ASP A 232 9.39 7.35 -8.50
C ASP A 232 10.17 7.27 -7.18
N PRO A 233 9.85 6.32 -6.28
CA PRO A 233 10.56 6.18 -5.01
C PRO A 233 12.06 5.90 -5.15
N ALA A 234 12.50 5.33 -6.28
CA ALA A 234 13.91 5.12 -6.57
C ALA A 234 14.67 6.43 -6.84
N VAL A 235 13.95 7.51 -7.21
CA VAL A 235 14.54 8.84 -7.50
C VAL A 235 14.31 9.80 -6.32
N ILE A 236 13.10 9.84 -5.79
CA ILE A 236 12.72 10.69 -4.65
C ILE A 236 11.98 9.80 -3.64
N GLY A 237 12.59 9.57 -2.48
CA GLY A 237 12.03 8.69 -1.44
C GLY A 237 10.61 9.10 -1.05
N ASN A 238 9.68 8.15 -1.10
CA ASN A 238 8.28 8.36 -0.72
C ASN A 238 7.55 7.02 -0.48
N ALA A 239 6.34 7.07 0.06
CA ALA A 239 5.48 5.90 0.24
C ALA A 239 4.10 6.08 -0.45
N GLY A 240 4.04 6.80 -1.57
CA GLY A 240 2.80 7.14 -2.24
C GLY A 240 1.96 8.15 -1.46
N SER A 241 0.64 8.03 -1.52
CA SER A 241 -0.27 8.91 -0.76
C SER A 241 -0.07 8.73 0.73
N PHE A 242 0.26 9.82 1.43
CA PHE A 242 0.53 9.76 2.88
C PHE A 242 -0.74 9.76 3.72
N PHE A 243 -1.82 10.35 3.19
CA PHE A 243 -3.11 10.47 3.86
C PHE A 243 -4.22 9.84 3.03
N LYS A 244 -5.23 9.29 3.72
CA LYS A 244 -6.48 8.83 3.10
C LYS A 244 -7.32 10.03 2.65
N ASN A 245 -8.16 9.82 1.65
CA ASN A 245 -9.24 10.75 1.35
C ASN A 245 -10.32 10.64 2.45
N PRO A 246 -10.60 11.71 3.21
CA PRO A 246 -11.56 11.64 4.30
C PRO A 246 -12.99 11.53 3.77
N ILE A 247 -13.80 10.73 4.47
CA ILE A 247 -15.23 10.58 4.19
C ILE A 247 -15.99 11.42 5.22
N VAL A 248 -16.88 12.28 4.74
CA VAL A 248 -17.69 13.17 5.57
C VAL A 248 -19.18 13.03 5.24
N PRO A 249 -20.09 13.27 6.19
CA PRO A 249 -21.51 13.38 5.89
C PRO A 249 -21.78 14.46 4.82
N ARG A 250 -22.75 14.23 3.93
CA ARG A 250 -23.13 15.16 2.85
C ARG A 250 -23.36 16.60 3.33
N GLY A 251 -24.04 16.78 4.47
CA GLY A 251 -24.29 18.12 5.04
C GLY A 251 -23.01 18.86 5.39
N ILE A 252 -21.99 18.18 5.90
CA ILE A 252 -20.67 18.77 6.16
C ILE A 252 -20.01 19.23 4.85
N PHE A 253 -20.11 18.43 3.79
CA PHE A 253 -19.59 18.81 2.47
C PHE A 253 -20.30 20.03 1.91
N GLU A 254 -21.64 20.11 2.01
CA GLU A 254 -22.45 21.24 1.53
C GLU A 254 -22.10 22.53 2.29
N ASP A 255 -21.86 22.46 3.59
CA ASP A 255 -21.42 23.61 4.39
C ASP A 255 -19.98 24.03 4.03
N LEU A 256 -19.08 23.09 3.81
CA LEU A 256 -17.74 23.39 3.32
C LEU A 256 -17.78 24.02 1.92
N GLN A 257 -18.66 23.56 1.04
CA GLN A 257 -18.79 24.09 -0.33
C GLN A 257 -19.26 25.54 -0.37
N LYS A 258 -20.09 25.96 0.58
CA LYS A 258 -20.52 27.39 0.72
C LYS A 258 -19.32 28.30 0.98
N ASN A 259 -18.38 27.88 1.83
CA ASN A 259 -17.21 28.66 2.20
C ASN A 259 -16.01 28.42 1.27
N HIS A 260 -16.00 27.29 0.57
CA HIS A 260 -14.92 26.83 -0.31
C HIS A 260 -15.51 26.26 -1.61
N PRO A 261 -16.00 27.09 -2.55
CA PRO A 261 -16.74 26.62 -3.73
C PRO A 261 -15.94 25.68 -4.64
N GLY A 262 -14.60 25.69 -4.55
CA GLY A 262 -13.72 24.80 -5.31
C GLY A 262 -13.43 23.45 -4.65
N ILE A 263 -14.07 23.12 -3.50
CA ILE A 263 -13.82 21.84 -2.83
C ILE A 263 -14.24 20.67 -3.70
N ILE A 264 -13.35 19.66 -3.78
CA ILE A 264 -13.57 18.47 -4.60
C ILE A 264 -14.05 17.33 -3.71
N GLY A 265 -15.22 16.82 -4.02
CA GLY A 265 -15.82 15.66 -3.35
C GLY A 265 -16.41 14.67 -4.34
N PHE A 266 -16.44 13.41 -3.96
CA PHE A 266 -16.99 12.30 -4.75
C PHE A 266 -18.03 11.58 -3.91
N ASP A 267 -19.21 11.32 -4.48
CA ASP A 267 -20.22 10.50 -3.82
C ASP A 267 -19.65 9.11 -3.50
N ASN A 268 -19.88 8.64 -2.28
CA ASN A 268 -19.77 7.24 -1.98
C ASN A 268 -21.18 6.64 -1.94
N ASN A 269 -21.29 5.32 -2.16
CA ASN A 269 -22.58 4.63 -2.29
C ASN A 269 -23.42 4.64 -0.99
N GLU A 270 -22.93 5.23 0.10
CA GLU A 270 -23.57 5.28 1.43
C GLU A 270 -24.15 6.67 1.77
N GLY A 271 -24.21 7.57 0.78
CA GLY A 271 -24.75 8.91 0.97
C GLY A 271 -23.79 9.90 1.65
N ASN A 272 -22.55 9.51 1.90
CA ASN A 272 -21.46 10.37 2.34
C ASN A 272 -20.63 10.88 1.15
N ILE A 273 -19.77 11.86 1.40
CA ILE A 273 -18.87 12.42 0.39
C ILE A 273 -17.42 12.14 0.77
N LYS A 274 -16.69 11.56 -0.16
CA LYS A 274 -15.24 11.38 -0.06
C LYS A 274 -14.54 12.62 -0.61
N LEU A 275 -13.87 13.40 0.26
CA LEU A 275 -13.18 14.62 -0.11
C LEU A 275 -11.79 14.30 -0.71
N ALA A 276 -11.36 15.13 -1.67
CA ALA A 276 -10.00 15.04 -2.20
C ALA A 276 -9.01 15.63 -1.19
N ALA A 277 -8.34 14.78 -0.41
CA ALA A 277 -7.36 15.23 0.58
C ALA A 277 -6.22 16.05 -0.05
N ALA A 278 -5.80 15.71 -1.28
CA ALA A 278 -4.81 16.51 -2.02
C ALA A 278 -5.24 17.96 -2.16
N TRP A 279 -6.50 18.21 -2.48
CA TRP A 279 -7.04 19.57 -2.59
C TRP A 279 -7.01 20.30 -1.24
N LEU A 280 -7.43 19.65 -0.15
CA LEU A 280 -7.41 20.24 1.21
C LEU A 280 -5.99 20.65 1.62
N ILE A 281 -5.01 19.78 1.37
CA ILE A 281 -3.60 20.00 1.69
C ILE A 281 -3.03 21.14 0.83
N GLU A 282 -3.35 21.16 -0.46
CA GLU A 282 -2.94 22.22 -1.40
C GLU A 282 -3.49 23.59 -0.98
N GLN A 283 -4.77 23.65 -0.56
CA GLN A 283 -5.39 24.90 -0.07
C GLN A 283 -4.78 25.40 1.25
N CYS A 284 -4.08 24.54 2.00
CA CYS A 284 -3.31 24.94 3.17
C CYS A 284 -1.87 25.39 2.82
N GLY A 285 -1.50 25.39 1.52
CA GLY A 285 -0.19 25.88 1.05
C GLY A 285 0.94 24.87 1.14
N TRP A 286 0.65 23.59 1.34
CA TRP A 286 1.68 22.56 1.51
C TRP A 286 2.23 22.00 0.20
N LYS A 287 1.52 22.09 -0.92
CA LYS A 287 2.00 21.59 -2.21
C LYS A 287 3.33 22.25 -2.60
N GLY A 288 4.36 21.44 -2.79
CA GLY A 288 5.72 21.92 -3.08
C GLY A 288 6.49 22.49 -1.89
N TYR A 289 5.92 22.44 -0.67
CA TYR A 289 6.63 22.85 0.55
C TYR A 289 7.82 21.93 0.81
N ARG A 290 8.95 22.54 1.19
CA ARG A 290 10.19 21.83 1.53
C ARG A 290 10.87 22.50 2.72
N LYS A 291 11.29 21.68 3.71
CA LYS A 291 12.11 22.08 4.84
C LYS A 291 13.28 21.10 4.95
N GLY A 292 14.48 21.52 4.63
CA GLY A 292 15.62 20.62 4.50
C GLY A 292 15.39 19.58 3.38
N ASP A 293 15.47 18.30 3.74
CA ASP A 293 15.20 17.20 2.82
C ASP A 293 13.80 16.57 3.00
N ALA A 294 13.02 17.00 3.97
CA ALA A 294 11.61 16.63 4.08
C ALA A 294 10.72 17.61 3.30
N GLY A 295 9.72 17.10 2.58
CA GLY A 295 8.82 17.97 1.82
C GLY A 295 7.51 17.31 1.41
N CYS A 296 6.64 18.15 0.83
CA CYS A 296 5.43 17.76 0.14
C CYS A 296 5.67 17.88 -1.36
N HIS A 297 5.36 16.85 -2.14
CA HIS A 297 5.70 16.81 -3.56
C HIS A 297 5.05 17.95 -4.37
N ALA A 298 5.81 18.51 -5.32
CA ALA A 298 5.36 19.69 -6.09
C ALA A 298 4.14 19.44 -6.99
N ASN A 299 3.97 18.20 -7.49
CA ASN A 299 2.86 17.86 -8.39
C ASN A 299 1.71 17.15 -7.66
N GLN A 300 1.94 16.58 -6.46
CA GLN A 300 0.94 15.82 -5.72
C GLN A 300 1.04 16.07 -4.22
N ALA A 301 0.13 16.90 -3.70
CA ALA A 301 0.13 17.32 -2.30
C ALA A 301 -0.10 16.17 -1.29
N LEU A 302 -0.66 15.02 -1.71
CA LEU A 302 -0.80 13.83 -0.87
C LEU A 302 0.52 13.09 -0.61
N VAL A 303 1.57 13.36 -1.40
CA VAL A 303 2.82 12.61 -1.31
C VAL A 303 3.84 13.41 -0.52
N LEU A 304 4.21 12.90 0.65
CA LEU A 304 5.37 13.40 1.37
C LEU A 304 6.64 12.73 0.83
N VAL A 305 7.72 13.47 0.77
CA VAL A 305 8.94 13.04 0.10
C VAL A 305 10.19 13.29 0.95
N ASN A 306 11.16 12.40 0.75
CA ASN A 306 12.54 12.56 1.22
C ASN A 306 13.43 12.92 0.03
N TYR A 307 13.94 14.14 -0.02
CA TYR A 307 14.85 14.62 -1.07
C TYR A 307 16.30 14.13 -0.92
N GLY A 308 16.59 13.32 0.13
CA GLY A 308 17.92 12.74 0.30
C GLY A 308 18.14 12.19 1.72
N ASN A 309 18.29 13.05 2.71
CA ASN A 309 18.71 12.67 4.05
C ASN A 309 17.72 13.08 5.16
N ALA A 310 16.43 13.29 4.81
CA ALA A 310 15.42 13.51 5.82
C ALA A 310 15.33 12.31 6.77
N SER A 311 15.25 12.55 8.05
CA SER A 311 14.88 11.54 9.04
C SER A 311 13.38 11.24 8.96
N GLY A 312 12.98 10.05 9.40
CA GLY A 312 11.56 9.74 9.50
C GLY A 312 10.81 10.63 10.49
N ALA A 313 11.49 11.10 11.53
CA ALA A 313 10.93 12.06 12.49
C ALA A 313 10.58 13.41 11.84
N GLU A 314 11.43 13.93 10.94
CA GLU A 314 11.14 15.18 10.20
C GLU A 314 9.93 15.03 9.27
N ILE A 315 9.80 13.89 8.57
CA ILE A 315 8.64 13.62 7.71
C ILE A 315 7.38 13.43 8.57
N PHE A 316 7.49 12.76 9.71
CA PHE A 316 6.38 12.62 10.65
C PHE A 316 5.92 13.97 11.19
N GLU A 317 6.84 14.83 11.64
CA GLU A 317 6.51 16.19 12.08
C GLU A 317 5.83 17.00 10.99
N LEU A 318 6.32 16.94 9.75
CA LEU A 318 5.66 17.58 8.61
C LEU A 318 4.23 17.09 8.43
N SER A 319 4.00 15.77 8.57
CA SER A 319 2.66 15.20 8.49
C SER A 319 1.73 15.71 9.60
N GLU A 320 2.24 15.92 10.84
CA GLU A 320 1.47 16.51 11.93
C GLU A 320 1.07 17.96 11.61
N GLN A 321 1.99 18.76 11.10
CA GLN A 321 1.70 20.15 10.71
C GLN A 321 0.62 20.22 9.64
N ILE A 322 0.64 19.32 8.66
CA ILE A 322 -0.39 19.20 7.62
C ILE A 322 -1.75 18.84 8.24
N LEU A 323 -1.80 17.82 9.11
CA LEU A 323 -3.04 17.43 9.82
C LEU A 323 -3.66 18.59 10.57
N GLN A 324 -2.87 19.32 11.35
CA GLN A 324 -3.33 20.44 12.14
C GLN A 324 -3.82 21.60 11.27
N SER A 325 -3.12 21.90 10.16
CA SER A 325 -3.52 22.99 9.26
C SER A 325 -4.83 22.70 8.54
N VAL A 326 -5.04 21.46 8.07
CA VAL A 326 -6.29 21.03 7.42
C VAL A 326 -7.45 21.07 8.43
N LYS A 327 -7.23 20.54 9.65
CA LYS A 327 -8.22 20.58 10.73
C LYS A 327 -8.59 22.03 11.10
N ALA A 328 -7.62 22.91 11.24
CA ALA A 328 -7.85 24.32 11.59
C ALA A 328 -8.62 25.07 10.50
N LYS A 329 -8.32 24.80 9.22
CA LYS A 329 -8.93 25.53 8.11
C LYS A 329 -10.29 25.00 7.71
N PHE A 330 -10.50 23.68 7.74
CA PHE A 330 -11.70 23.03 7.20
C PHE A 330 -12.52 22.27 8.25
N GLY A 331 -12.04 22.12 9.49
CA GLY A 331 -12.66 21.24 10.48
C GLY A 331 -12.58 19.73 10.14
N VAL A 332 -11.87 19.38 9.06
CA VAL A 332 -11.73 18.00 8.58
C VAL A 332 -10.48 17.36 9.16
N VAL A 333 -10.64 16.19 9.74
CA VAL A 333 -9.52 15.39 10.27
C VAL A 333 -9.05 14.43 9.18
N LEU A 334 -7.78 14.53 8.78
CA LEU A 334 -7.15 13.56 7.89
C LEU A 334 -6.61 12.37 8.70
N GLU A 335 -6.60 11.20 8.08
CA GLU A 335 -5.93 10.00 8.59
C GLU A 335 -4.71 9.68 7.73
N ARG A 336 -3.63 9.22 8.38
CA ARG A 336 -2.47 8.69 7.65
C ARG A 336 -2.81 7.34 7.04
N GLU A 337 -2.44 7.14 5.77
CA GLU A 337 -2.48 5.84 5.10
C GLU A 337 -1.17 5.08 5.33
N VAL A 338 -0.06 5.81 5.44
CA VAL A 338 1.27 5.26 5.72
C VAL A 338 1.36 4.78 7.18
N ASN A 339 1.89 3.59 7.39
CA ASN A 339 2.11 3.03 8.72
C ASN A 339 3.36 3.68 9.35
N ILE A 340 3.18 4.26 10.51
CA ILE A 340 4.27 4.87 11.28
C ILE A 340 4.88 3.80 12.18
N VAL A 341 6.17 3.59 12.03
CA VAL A 341 6.93 2.56 12.76
C VAL A 341 7.95 3.25 13.65
N SER A 342 7.81 3.05 14.95
CA SER A 342 8.70 3.60 15.99
C SER A 342 9.47 2.50 16.71
N ARG A 343 10.29 2.87 17.69
CA ARG A 343 11.19 1.98 18.41
C ARG A 343 10.54 0.75 19.02
N GLU A 344 9.27 0.82 19.35
CA GLU A 344 8.50 -0.22 20.05
C GLU A 344 7.59 -1.01 19.09
N ALA A 345 7.83 -0.95 17.79
CA ALA A 345 7.03 -1.64 16.78
C ALA A 345 7.34 -3.14 16.71
#